data_18b9e44b2a66ed0c8160d975a6b04c19
#
_entry.id   18b9e44b2a66ed0c8160d975a6b04c19
#
_cell.length_a   1.000
_cell.length_b   1.000
_cell.length_c   1.000
_cell.angle_alpha   90.00
_cell.angle_beta   90.00
_cell.angle_gamma   90.00
#
_symmetry.space_group_name_H-M   'P 1'
#
loop_
_entity.id
_entity.type
_entity.pdbx_description
1 polymer ?
#
loop_
_entity_poly.entity_id
_entity_poly.type
_entity_poly.pdbx_seq_one_letter_code
_entity_poly.pdbx_strand_id
1 'polypeptide(L)'
;MQNEIEMLRSIRQSTEMGCSGIRAALPEAQNPAMQSALRSQWKEYDSIYAEADRLLRERGVRLSGVNPLAKYGSMLTAKLRVRSSRNTTARIAEMLVQGNTRGMVKSMQNLRAMGVLDPKVSSLSTRLLQTEQANIEEMKHFL
;
A
#
# COMPACT_ATOMS: atom_id res chain seq x y z
N MET A 1 10.12 -3.35 22.01
CA MET A 1 9.57 -2.00 21.81
C MET A 1 10.09 -1.36 20.52
N GLN A 2 11.39 -1.33 20.28
CA GLN A 2 11.96 -0.71 19.09
C GLN A 2 11.58 -1.43 17.79
N ASN A 3 11.63 -2.76 17.79
CA ASN A 3 11.21 -3.55 16.62
C ASN A 3 9.74 -3.34 16.27
N GLU A 4 8.90 -3.15 17.27
CA GLU A 4 7.49 -2.87 17.09
C GLU A 4 7.28 -1.51 16.43
N ILE A 5 8.02 -0.50 16.88
CA ILE A 5 7.97 0.84 16.28
C ILE A 5 8.43 0.79 14.83
N GLU A 6 9.52 0.10 14.55
CA GLU A 6 10.04 -0.05 13.19
C GLU A 6 9.04 -0.77 12.27
N MET A 7 8.43 -1.85 12.78
CA MET A 7 7.40 -2.57 12.04
C MET A 7 6.20 -1.68 11.74
N LEU A 8 5.72 -0.94 12.73
CA LEU A 8 4.57 -0.05 12.56
C LEU A 8 4.87 1.09 11.59
N ARG A 9 6.08 1.64 11.63
CA ARG A 9 6.51 2.64 10.66
C ARG A 9 6.54 2.09 9.24
N SER A 10 7.03 0.87 9.09
CA SER A 10 7.06 0.18 7.80
C SER A 10 5.66 -0.08 7.26
N ILE A 11 4.74 -0.55 8.12
CA ILE A 11 3.34 -0.76 7.76
C ILE A 11 2.71 0.55 7.30
N ARG A 12 2.92 1.62 8.06
CA ARG A 12 2.38 2.93 7.74
C ARG A 12 2.91 3.44 6.39
N GLN A 13 4.20 3.29 6.14
CA GLN A 13 4.82 3.68 4.88
C GLN A 13 4.28 2.87 3.70
N SER A 14 4.16 1.55 3.86
CA SER A 14 3.64 0.67 2.81
C SER A 14 2.20 1.01 2.44
N THR A 15 1.36 1.32 3.43
CA THR A 15 -0.02 1.73 3.18
C THR A 15 -0.11 3.09 2.50
N GLU A 16 0.75 4.03 2.86
CA GLU A 16 0.84 5.33 2.17
C GLU A 16 1.23 5.15 0.70
N MET A 17 2.20 4.29 0.43
CA MET A 17 2.61 3.97 -0.94
C MET A 17 1.47 3.32 -1.72
N GLY A 18 0.76 2.38 -1.10
CA GLY A 18 -0.41 1.75 -1.71
C GLY A 18 -1.49 2.76 -2.06
N CYS A 19 -1.81 3.65 -1.13
CA CYS A 19 -2.78 4.73 -1.36
C CYS A 19 -2.32 5.69 -2.45
N SER A 20 -1.03 6.01 -2.50
CA SER A 20 -0.46 6.88 -3.55
C SER A 20 -0.62 6.26 -4.94
N GLY A 21 -0.38 4.95 -5.05
CA GLY A 21 -0.56 4.22 -6.30
C GLY A 21 -2.02 4.25 -6.76
N ILE A 22 -2.95 4.00 -5.85
CA ILE A 22 -4.38 4.01 -6.14
C ILE A 22 -4.83 5.43 -6.51
N ARG A 23 -4.36 6.43 -5.77
CA ARG A 23 -4.70 7.84 -6.03
C ARG A 23 -4.24 8.29 -7.41
N ALA A 24 -3.07 7.82 -7.86
CA ALA A 24 -2.56 8.09 -9.19
C ALA A 24 -3.37 7.36 -10.28
N ALA A 25 -3.77 6.13 -10.00
CA ALA A 25 -4.44 5.25 -10.96
C ALA A 25 -5.93 5.57 -11.14
N LEU A 26 -6.61 5.91 -10.05
CA LEU A 26 -8.08 6.02 -10.05
C LEU A 26 -8.62 7.04 -11.07
N PRO A 27 -8.04 8.25 -11.21
CA PRO A 27 -8.52 9.20 -12.23
C PRO A 27 -8.31 8.72 -13.66
N GLU A 28 -7.35 7.84 -13.90
CA GLU A 28 -7.03 7.30 -15.22
C GLU A 28 -7.79 5.99 -15.52
N ALA A 29 -8.40 5.38 -14.51
CA ALA A 29 -9.11 4.12 -14.65
C ALA A 29 -10.44 4.32 -15.36
N GLN A 30 -10.63 3.62 -16.49
CA GLN A 30 -11.84 3.71 -17.31
C GLN A 30 -12.78 2.54 -17.05
N ASN A 31 -12.26 1.41 -16.59
CA ASN A 31 -13.04 0.21 -16.34
C ASN A 31 -13.78 0.33 -15.01
N PRO A 32 -15.14 0.24 -14.98
CA PRO A 32 -15.89 0.38 -13.73
C PRO A 32 -15.56 -0.67 -12.67
N ALA A 33 -15.28 -1.90 -13.09
CA ALA A 33 -14.88 -2.97 -12.15
C ALA A 33 -13.54 -2.65 -11.50
N MET A 34 -12.58 -2.12 -12.27
CA MET A 34 -11.30 -1.66 -11.72
C MET A 34 -11.48 -0.49 -10.77
N GLN A 35 -12.29 0.50 -11.12
CA GLN A 35 -12.58 1.64 -10.24
C GLN A 35 -13.12 1.18 -8.89
N SER A 36 -14.07 0.23 -8.91
CA SER A 36 -14.65 -0.34 -7.71
C SER A 36 -13.61 -1.08 -6.87
N ALA A 37 -12.79 -1.90 -7.52
CA ALA A 37 -11.69 -2.63 -6.86
C ALA A 37 -10.71 -1.66 -6.19
N LEU A 38 -10.30 -0.61 -6.89
CA LEU A 38 -9.37 0.38 -6.38
C LEU A 38 -9.91 1.13 -5.17
N ARG A 39 -11.19 1.50 -5.20
CA ARG A 39 -11.82 2.16 -4.05
C ARG A 39 -11.85 1.24 -2.82
N SER A 40 -12.14 -0.04 -3.03
CA SER A 40 -12.16 -1.03 -1.96
C SER A 40 -10.77 -1.23 -1.37
N GLN A 41 -9.75 -1.33 -2.22
CA GLN A 41 -8.35 -1.46 -1.79
C GLN A 41 -7.90 -0.22 -1.02
N TRP A 42 -8.27 0.97 -1.46
CA TRP A 42 -7.96 2.22 -0.76
C TRP A 42 -8.54 2.22 0.65
N LYS A 43 -9.79 1.82 0.79
CA LYS A 43 -10.46 1.72 2.08
C LYS A 43 -9.72 0.80 3.05
N GLU A 44 -9.27 -0.35 2.56
CA GLU A 44 -8.50 -1.31 3.36
C GLU A 44 -7.14 -0.73 3.77
N TYR A 45 -6.43 -0.09 2.86
CA TYR A 45 -5.17 0.58 3.19
C TYR A 45 -5.36 1.68 4.23
N ASP A 46 -6.40 2.50 4.10
CA ASP A 46 -6.69 3.55 5.08
C ASP A 46 -6.96 2.95 6.47
N SER A 47 -7.66 1.83 6.54
CA SER A 47 -7.94 1.14 7.80
C SER A 47 -6.66 0.62 8.46
N ILE A 48 -5.78 0.00 7.67
CA ILE A 48 -4.47 -0.49 8.17
C ILE A 48 -3.60 0.68 8.62
N TYR A 49 -3.56 1.75 7.83
CA TYR A 49 -2.82 2.97 8.16
C TYR A 49 -3.28 3.56 9.50
N ALA A 50 -4.59 3.70 9.66
CA ALA A 50 -5.17 4.27 10.89
C ALA A 50 -4.81 3.42 12.12
N GLU A 51 -4.84 2.11 11.99
CA GLU A 51 -4.47 1.20 13.08
C GLU A 51 -2.98 1.29 13.39
N ALA A 52 -2.11 1.33 12.38
CA ALA A 52 -0.68 1.51 12.59
C ALA A 52 -0.38 2.84 13.28
N ASP A 53 -1.03 3.91 12.85
CA ASP A 53 -0.87 5.24 13.44
C ASP A 53 -1.32 5.24 14.91
N ARG A 54 -2.46 4.60 15.21
CA ARG A 54 -2.97 4.47 16.57
C ARG A 54 -1.97 3.73 17.47
N LEU A 55 -1.43 2.61 17.00
CA LEU A 55 -0.46 1.82 17.77
C LEU A 55 0.86 2.56 17.97
N LEU A 56 1.28 3.37 17.00
CA LEU A 56 2.45 4.24 17.15
C LEU A 56 2.21 5.32 18.21
N ARG A 57 1.05 5.96 18.19
CA ARG A 57 0.68 6.97 19.19
C ARG A 57 0.63 6.40 20.60
N GLU A 58 0.13 5.18 20.77
CA GLU A 58 0.13 4.49 22.05
C GLU A 58 1.56 4.29 22.59
N ARG A 59 2.55 4.24 21.71
CA ARG A 59 3.97 4.10 22.05
C ARG A 59 4.70 5.44 22.13
N GLY A 60 3.95 6.54 22.11
CA GLY A 60 4.51 7.90 22.20
C GLY A 60 5.19 8.38 20.95
N VAL A 61 4.96 7.73 19.81
CA VAL A 61 5.57 8.12 18.53
C VAL A 61 4.60 9.00 17.75
N ARG A 62 5.05 10.23 17.46
CA ARG A 62 4.34 11.14 16.57
C ARG A 62 5.18 11.32 15.32
N LEU A 63 4.60 11.06 14.17
CA LEU A 63 5.28 11.27 12.90
C LEU A 63 4.84 12.61 12.34
N SER A 64 5.81 13.39 11.85
CA SER A 64 5.56 14.71 11.29
C SER A 64 4.70 14.62 10.03
N GLY A 65 3.89 15.66 9.78
CA GLY A 65 2.96 15.70 8.67
C GLY A 65 3.56 15.93 7.29
N VAL A 66 4.89 15.92 7.17
CA VAL A 66 5.53 16.01 5.85
C VAL A 66 5.39 14.66 5.16
N ASN A 67 4.71 14.65 4.03
CA ASN A 67 4.52 13.45 3.24
C ASN A 67 5.71 13.25 2.29
N PRO A 68 6.69 12.38 2.63
CA PRO A 68 7.84 12.13 1.76
C PRO A 68 7.48 11.40 0.48
N LEU A 69 6.24 10.92 0.38
CA LEU A 69 5.76 10.15 -0.77
C LEU A 69 5.04 11.02 -1.81
N ALA A 70 4.97 12.34 -1.63
CA ALA A 70 4.36 13.24 -2.59
C ALA A 70 5.01 13.13 -3.98
N LYS A 71 6.35 13.04 -4.02
CA LYS A 71 7.11 12.83 -5.25
C LYS A 71 6.78 11.50 -5.90
N TYR A 72 6.58 10.46 -5.10
CA TYR A 72 6.24 9.13 -5.59
C TYR A 72 4.89 9.15 -6.31
N GLY A 73 3.87 9.76 -5.69
CA GLY A 73 2.55 9.91 -6.30
C GLY A 73 2.58 10.70 -7.60
N SER A 74 3.32 11.81 -7.63
CA SER A 74 3.49 12.62 -8.84
C SER A 74 4.20 11.85 -9.96
N MET A 75 5.22 11.07 -9.61
CA MET A 75 5.95 10.24 -10.57
C MET A 75 5.03 9.17 -11.18
N LEU A 76 4.21 8.51 -10.37
CA LEU A 76 3.26 7.51 -10.85
C LEU A 76 2.23 8.12 -11.78
N THR A 77 1.68 9.28 -11.42
CA THR A 77 0.71 10.02 -12.25
C THR A 77 1.32 10.38 -13.60
N ALA A 78 2.53 10.93 -13.59
CA ALA A 78 3.24 11.28 -14.82
C ALA A 78 3.48 10.05 -15.70
N LYS A 79 3.90 8.94 -15.10
CA LYS A 79 4.16 7.68 -15.80
C LYS A 79 2.90 7.15 -16.48
N LEU A 80 1.75 7.25 -15.83
CA LEU A 80 0.47 6.83 -16.41
C LEU A 80 0.01 7.73 -17.54
N ARG A 81 0.20 9.05 -17.41
CA ARG A 81 -0.21 10.03 -18.42
C ARG A 81 0.61 9.96 -19.71
N VAL A 82 1.93 9.82 -19.58
CA VAL A 82 2.84 9.81 -20.75
C VAL A 82 2.58 8.62 -21.66
N ARG A 83 2.04 7.54 -21.09
CA ARG A 83 1.74 6.33 -21.85
C ARG A 83 0.25 6.20 -22.17
N SER A 84 -0.47 7.31 -22.37
CA SER A 84 -1.86 7.24 -22.78
C SER A 84 -1.96 6.49 -24.11
N SER A 85 -2.45 5.28 -24.09
CA SER A 85 -2.62 4.46 -25.26
C SER A 85 -3.65 3.38 -24.99
N ARG A 86 -3.82 2.52 -25.96
CA ARG A 86 -4.57 1.29 -25.83
C ARG A 86 -4.12 0.53 -24.57
N ASN A 87 -5.03 -0.09 -23.86
CA ASN A 87 -4.75 -0.91 -22.67
C ASN A 87 -4.36 -0.13 -21.41
N THR A 88 -4.94 1.05 -21.20
CA THR A 88 -4.75 1.80 -19.95
C THR A 88 -5.06 0.92 -18.74
N THR A 89 -6.13 0.13 -18.79
CA THR A 89 -6.52 -0.79 -17.71
C THR A 89 -5.40 -1.78 -17.41
N ALA A 90 -4.84 -2.43 -18.43
CA ALA A 90 -3.76 -3.39 -18.25
C ALA A 90 -2.50 -2.75 -17.66
N ARG A 91 -2.17 -1.53 -18.08
CA ARG A 91 -0.99 -0.82 -17.56
C ARG A 91 -1.15 -0.37 -16.11
N ILE A 92 -2.35 0.07 -15.74
CA ILE A 92 -2.65 0.37 -14.35
C ILE A 92 -2.48 -0.89 -13.51
N ALA A 93 -3.06 -2.01 -13.97
CA ALA A 93 -2.95 -3.29 -13.28
C ALA A 93 -1.49 -3.71 -13.12
N GLU A 94 -0.69 -3.61 -14.18
CA GLU A 94 0.75 -3.95 -14.14
C GLU A 94 1.48 -3.11 -13.10
N MET A 95 1.27 -1.80 -13.11
CA MET A 95 1.90 -0.88 -12.15
C MET A 95 1.54 -1.25 -10.70
N LEU A 96 0.27 -1.54 -10.46
CA LEU A 96 -0.21 -1.88 -9.12
C LEU A 96 0.27 -3.26 -8.66
N VAL A 97 0.32 -4.24 -9.56
CA VAL A 97 0.89 -5.56 -9.27
C VAL A 97 2.36 -5.44 -8.86
N GLN A 98 3.13 -4.64 -9.60
CA GLN A 98 4.54 -4.42 -9.27
C GLN A 98 4.70 -3.74 -7.90
N GLY A 99 3.90 -2.72 -7.61
CA GLY A 99 3.93 -2.03 -6.32
C GLY A 99 3.54 -2.93 -5.16
N ASN A 100 2.47 -3.69 -5.32
CA ASN A 100 2.02 -4.65 -4.30
C ASN A 100 3.03 -5.77 -4.08
N THR A 101 3.70 -6.23 -5.13
CA THR A 101 4.73 -7.27 -5.02
C THR A 101 5.92 -6.76 -4.20
N ARG A 102 6.36 -5.52 -4.42
CA ARG A 102 7.42 -4.92 -3.62
C ARG A 102 7.02 -4.79 -2.16
N GLY A 103 5.78 -4.36 -1.91
CA GLY A 103 5.24 -4.26 -0.56
C GLY A 103 5.18 -5.61 0.12
N MET A 104 4.73 -6.64 -0.58
CA MET A 104 4.64 -8.00 -0.07
C MET A 104 6.02 -8.55 0.32
N VAL A 105 7.03 -8.35 -0.54
CA VAL A 105 8.41 -8.76 -0.25
C VAL A 105 8.92 -8.07 1.00
N LYS A 106 8.70 -6.77 1.12
CA LYS A 106 9.10 -5.98 2.29
C LYS A 106 8.43 -6.50 3.56
N SER A 107 7.13 -6.77 3.49
CA SER A 107 6.36 -7.30 4.63
C SER A 107 6.89 -8.65 5.08
N MET A 108 7.19 -9.54 4.14
CA MET A 108 7.76 -10.86 4.45
C MET A 108 9.15 -10.75 5.08
N GLN A 109 10.00 -9.88 4.55
CA GLN A 109 11.33 -9.64 5.10
C GLN A 109 11.25 -9.12 6.54
N ASN A 110 10.36 -8.18 6.79
CA ASN A 110 10.16 -7.62 8.13
C ASN A 110 9.68 -8.67 9.12
N LEU A 111 8.73 -9.51 8.72
CA LEU A 111 8.21 -10.59 9.58
C LEU A 111 9.30 -11.58 9.96
N ARG A 112 10.22 -11.87 9.05
CA ARG A 112 11.33 -12.78 9.32
C ARG A 112 12.41 -12.15 10.20
N ALA A 113 12.68 -10.86 9.99
CA ALA A 113 13.80 -10.18 10.64
C ALA A 113 13.51 -9.75 12.08
N MET A 114 12.26 -9.42 12.40
CA MET A 114 11.94 -8.73 13.65
C MET A 114 11.56 -9.63 14.81
N GLY A 115 11.44 -10.93 14.59
CA GLY A 115 11.19 -11.91 15.67
C GLY A 115 9.81 -11.77 16.29
N VAL A 116 9.74 -12.00 17.62
CA VAL A 116 8.47 -11.95 18.37
C VAL A 116 8.07 -10.51 18.64
N LEU A 117 6.86 -10.14 18.22
CA LEU A 117 6.29 -8.82 18.39
C LEU A 117 5.01 -8.92 19.22
N ASP A 118 4.56 -7.75 19.73
CA ASP A 118 3.24 -7.63 20.34
C ASP A 118 2.19 -8.22 19.38
N PRO A 119 1.22 -9.01 19.89
CA PRO A 119 0.21 -9.65 19.03
C PRO A 119 -0.56 -8.70 18.15
N LYS A 120 -0.83 -7.47 18.59
CA LYS A 120 -1.54 -6.47 17.78
C LYS A 120 -0.70 -6.02 16.59
N VAL A 121 0.59 -5.84 16.80
CA VAL A 121 1.53 -5.44 15.73
C VAL A 121 1.73 -6.58 14.75
N SER A 122 1.94 -7.78 15.25
CA SER A 122 2.10 -8.98 14.44
C SER A 122 0.84 -9.24 13.58
N SER A 123 -0.33 -9.11 14.18
CA SER A 123 -1.60 -9.29 13.49
C SER A 123 -1.79 -8.26 12.37
N LEU A 124 -1.44 -7.01 12.63
CA LEU A 124 -1.55 -5.94 11.63
C LEU A 124 -0.57 -6.17 10.47
N SER A 125 0.64 -6.62 10.77
CA SER A 125 1.63 -6.96 9.75
C SER A 125 1.15 -8.09 8.84
N THR A 126 0.56 -9.13 9.43
CA THR A 126 -0.03 -10.24 8.68
C THR A 126 -1.20 -9.76 7.82
N ARG A 127 -2.04 -8.89 8.37
CA ARG A 127 -3.16 -8.30 7.65
C ARG A 127 -2.68 -7.52 6.41
N LEU A 128 -1.62 -6.73 6.55
CA LEU A 128 -1.05 -6.01 5.41
C LEU A 128 -0.55 -6.97 4.32
N LEU A 129 0.18 -8.00 4.72
CA LEU A 129 0.69 -9.00 3.79
C LEU A 129 -0.46 -9.68 3.01
N GLN A 130 -1.51 -10.10 3.72
CA GLN A 130 -2.69 -10.72 3.13
C GLN A 130 -3.41 -9.75 2.17
N THR A 131 -3.50 -8.48 2.55
CA THR A 131 -4.10 -7.43 1.72
C THR A 131 -3.31 -7.25 0.42
N GLU A 132 -1.99 -7.20 0.51
CA GLU A 132 -1.13 -7.06 -0.66
C GLU A 132 -1.25 -8.26 -1.61
N GLN A 133 -1.31 -9.47 -1.05
CA GLN A 133 -1.53 -10.69 -1.83
C GLN A 133 -2.89 -10.68 -2.53
N ALA A 134 -3.95 -10.30 -1.82
CA ALA A 134 -5.30 -10.21 -2.36
C ALA A 134 -5.39 -9.16 -3.47
N ASN A 135 -4.72 -8.01 -3.29
CA ASN A 135 -4.70 -6.94 -4.28
C ASN A 135 -4.00 -7.38 -5.56
N ILE A 136 -2.91 -8.13 -5.45
CA ILE A 136 -2.23 -8.69 -6.61
C ILE A 136 -3.17 -9.61 -7.38
N GLU A 137 -3.84 -10.54 -6.68
CA GLU A 137 -4.77 -11.48 -7.31
C GLU A 137 -5.92 -10.74 -7.99
N GLU A 138 -6.45 -9.71 -7.36
CA GLU A 138 -7.53 -8.90 -7.95
C GLU A 138 -7.07 -8.16 -9.21
N MET A 139 -5.89 -7.55 -9.17
CA MET A 139 -5.37 -6.80 -10.32
C MET A 139 -4.97 -7.70 -11.49
N LYS A 140 -4.63 -8.96 -11.24
CA LYS A 140 -4.33 -9.92 -12.32
C LYS A 140 -5.47 -10.06 -13.32
N HIS A 141 -6.70 -9.91 -12.87
CA HIS A 141 -7.87 -10.00 -13.75
C HIS A 141 -7.92 -8.90 -14.81
N PHE A 142 -7.16 -7.83 -14.62
CA PHE A 142 -7.14 -6.66 -15.51
C PHE A 142 -5.89 -6.59 -16.39
N LEU A 143 -4.97 -7.52 -16.25
CA LEU A 143 -3.74 -7.56 -17.07
C LEU A 143 -4.00 -7.92 -18.57
#